data_53983bb760027b0ff7f8b759dbb5eeb5
#
_entry.id   53983bb760027b0ff7f8b759dbb5eeb5
#
_cell.length_a   1.000
_cell.length_b   1.000
_cell.length_c   1.000
_cell.angle_alpha   90.00
_cell.angle_beta   90.00
_cell.angle_gamma   90.00
#
_symmetry.space_group_name_H-M   'P 1'
#
loop_
_entity.id
_entity.type
_entity.pdbx_description
1 polymer ?
#
loop_
_entity_poly.entity_id
_entity_poly.type
_entity_poly.pdbx_seq_one_letter_code
_entity_poly.pdbx_strand_id
1 'polypeptide(L)'
;FALLLLAGEETGSFGAKAFRGQHPGAEWVIVGEPTDNCMASASKGTKSFEVEFTGKAFHSGYPEHGTSAVNLFNDFMNALRSIVFPSDDILGNTTWNIGRLSSDNPQNILSPELTCRVYFRTTFESDEMVCNVMKNMAGPQARLRFGRPRVQDGSDIVAKEVAPWQKAM
;
A
#
# COMPACT_ATOMS: atom_id res chain seq x y z
N PHE A 1 7.71 -19.58 -29.37
CA PHE A 1 7.85 -18.35 -28.55
C PHE A 1 6.83 -17.32 -29.02
N ALA A 2 6.17 -16.67 -28.08
CA ALA A 2 5.34 -15.51 -28.33
C ALA A 2 5.90 -14.34 -27.49
N LEU A 3 5.91 -13.13 -28.06
CA LEU A 3 6.25 -11.89 -27.36
C LEU A 3 4.97 -11.10 -27.17
N LEU A 4 4.68 -10.73 -25.93
CA LEU A 4 3.54 -9.91 -25.58
C LEU A 4 4.05 -8.56 -25.03
N LEU A 5 3.74 -7.48 -25.74
CA LEU A 5 4.04 -6.11 -25.31
C LEU A 5 2.75 -5.44 -24.84
N LEU A 6 2.73 -4.98 -23.62
CA LEU A 6 1.56 -4.37 -23.00
C LEU A 6 1.88 -2.93 -22.56
N ALA A 7 0.85 -2.08 -22.64
CA ALA A 7 0.95 -0.69 -22.21
C ALA A 7 0.31 -0.47 -20.84
N GLY A 8 0.77 0.58 -20.13
CA GLY A 8 0.13 1.09 -18.94
C GLY A 8 0.30 0.26 -17.68
N GLU A 9 1.43 -0.42 -17.50
CA GLU A 9 1.76 -1.16 -16.30
C GLU A 9 1.73 -0.23 -15.09
N GLU A 10 2.52 0.84 -15.10
CA GLU A 10 2.66 1.83 -14.04
C GLU A 10 1.37 2.60 -13.70
N THR A 11 0.44 2.65 -14.63
CA THR A 11 -0.83 3.38 -14.47
C THR A 11 -2.03 2.48 -14.20
N GLY A 12 -1.78 1.22 -13.85
CA GLY A 12 -2.81 0.26 -13.45
C GLY A 12 -3.00 -0.92 -14.37
N SER A 13 -1.98 -1.24 -15.16
CA SER A 13 -1.90 -2.46 -15.97
C SER A 13 -3.11 -2.63 -16.91
N PHE A 14 -3.60 -1.53 -17.49
CA PHE A 14 -4.81 -1.57 -18.32
C PHE A 14 -4.62 -2.43 -19.57
N GLY A 15 -3.41 -2.45 -20.15
CA GLY A 15 -3.10 -3.32 -21.30
C GLY A 15 -3.20 -4.80 -20.93
N ALA A 16 -2.66 -5.21 -19.79
CA ALA A 16 -2.78 -6.58 -19.28
C ALA A 16 -4.24 -6.95 -18.99
N LYS A 17 -5.00 -6.04 -18.40
CA LYS A 17 -6.43 -6.25 -18.12
C LYS A 17 -7.26 -6.39 -19.39
N ALA A 18 -6.97 -5.60 -20.43
CA ALA A 18 -7.64 -5.70 -21.72
C ALA A 18 -7.30 -7.00 -22.45
N PHE A 19 -6.08 -7.50 -22.28
CA PHE A 19 -5.63 -8.75 -22.89
C PHE A 19 -6.12 -10.00 -22.14
N ARG A 20 -6.53 -9.87 -20.89
CA ARG A 20 -6.97 -10.98 -20.05
C ARG A 20 -8.04 -11.83 -20.74
N GLY A 21 -7.78 -13.14 -20.83
CA GLY A 21 -8.68 -14.10 -21.47
C GLY A 21 -8.58 -14.20 -22.99
N GLN A 22 -7.71 -13.40 -23.63
CA GLN A 22 -7.49 -13.46 -25.09
C GLN A 22 -6.27 -14.31 -25.49
N HIS A 23 -5.51 -14.80 -24.48
CA HIS A 23 -4.30 -15.56 -24.75
C HIS A 23 -4.63 -17.05 -24.97
N PRO A 24 -3.88 -17.74 -25.83
CA PRO A 24 -4.10 -19.17 -26.13
C PRO A 24 -3.69 -20.12 -24.99
N GLY A 25 -3.22 -19.58 -23.88
CA GLY A 25 -2.55 -20.33 -22.84
C GLY A 25 -1.04 -20.39 -23.07
N ALA A 26 -0.29 -20.44 -22.01
CA ALA A 26 1.16 -20.63 -22.04
C ALA A 26 1.53 -21.54 -20.88
N GLU A 27 2.40 -22.49 -21.13
CA GLU A 27 2.96 -23.35 -20.09
C GLU A 27 3.91 -22.55 -19.19
N TRP A 28 4.64 -21.61 -19.79
CA TRP A 28 5.59 -20.73 -19.11
C TRP A 28 5.42 -19.29 -19.55
N VAL A 29 5.53 -18.39 -18.59
CA VAL A 29 5.50 -16.95 -18.83
C VAL A 29 6.70 -16.32 -18.14
N ILE A 30 7.48 -15.57 -18.90
CA ILE A 30 8.57 -14.74 -18.38
C ILE A 30 8.13 -13.29 -18.42
N VAL A 31 8.13 -12.62 -17.27
CA VAL A 31 7.80 -11.21 -17.15
C VAL A 31 9.09 -10.41 -17.09
N GLY A 32 9.26 -9.47 -18.02
CA GLY A 32 10.44 -8.61 -18.10
C GLY A 32 10.29 -7.40 -17.17
N GLU A 33 10.71 -7.56 -15.94
CA GLU A 33 10.77 -6.50 -14.94
C GLU A 33 12.24 -6.08 -14.68
N PRO A 34 12.49 -4.84 -14.22
CA PRO A 34 13.84 -4.37 -13.91
C PRO A 34 14.34 -4.98 -12.60
N THR A 35 14.84 -6.20 -12.65
CA THR A 35 15.31 -6.99 -11.51
C THR A 35 16.83 -7.15 -11.46
N ASP A 36 17.55 -6.24 -12.09
CA ASP A 36 19.01 -6.29 -12.22
C ASP A 36 19.51 -7.59 -12.85
N ASN A 37 18.79 -8.07 -13.88
CA ASN A 37 19.00 -9.35 -14.57
C ASN A 37 18.95 -10.58 -13.63
N CYS A 38 18.34 -10.47 -12.48
CA CYS A 38 18.10 -11.58 -11.57
C CYS A 38 16.66 -12.07 -11.68
N MET A 39 16.45 -13.35 -11.54
CA MET A 39 15.10 -13.89 -11.43
C MET A 39 14.52 -13.59 -10.06
N ALA A 40 13.39 -12.88 -10.03
CA ALA A 40 12.64 -12.70 -8.80
C ALA A 40 11.86 -13.97 -8.46
N SER A 41 12.05 -14.48 -7.25
CA SER A 41 11.32 -15.64 -6.74
C SER A 41 10.03 -15.28 -6.02
N ALA A 42 9.91 -14.02 -5.58
CA ALA A 42 8.71 -13.48 -4.95
C ALA A 42 8.73 -11.95 -5.02
N SER A 43 7.57 -11.32 -4.82
CA SER A 43 7.46 -9.87 -4.68
C SER A 43 6.52 -9.50 -3.52
N LYS A 44 6.75 -8.32 -2.91
CA LYS A 44 5.86 -7.81 -1.85
C LYS A 44 4.51 -7.40 -2.44
N GLY A 45 3.46 -7.70 -1.70
CA GLY A 45 2.13 -7.20 -1.98
C GLY A 45 2.00 -5.70 -1.72
N THR A 46 0.85 -5.15 -2.07
CA THR A 46 0.56 -3.73 -1.89
C THR A 46 -0.80 -3.52 -1.25
N LYS A 47 -0.87 -2.63 -0.24
CA LYS A 47 -2.14 -2.17 0.33
C LYS A 47 -2.11 -0.64 0.40
N SER A 48 -3.19 -0.01 -0.02
CA SER A 48 -3.34 1.44 0.03
C SER A 48 -4.58 1.81 0.83
N PHE A 49 -4.40 2.70 1.81
CA PHE A 49 -5.46 3.19 2.65
C PHE A 49 -5.51 4.71 2.56
N GLU A 50 -6.68 5.26 2.37
CA GLU A 50 -6.95 6.66 2.57
C GLU A 50 -7.58 6.85 3.95
N VAL A 51 -6.96 7.67 4.78
CA VAL A 51 -7.41 7.97 6.13
C VAL A 51 -7.78 9.44 6.19
N GLU A 52 -9.01 9.72 6.58
CA GLU A 52 -9.56 11.05 6.77
C GLU A 52 -9.78 11.29 8.26
N PHE A 53 -9.13 12.29 8.81
CA PHE A 53 -9.27 12.71 10.21
C PHE A 53 -10.18 13.92 10.27
N THR A 54 -11.19 13.86 11.14
CA THR A 54 -12.14 14.96 11.34
C THR A 54 -11.90 15.57 12.71
N GLY A 55 -11.51 16.81 12.72
CA GLY A 55 -11.33 17.65 13.90
C GLY A 55 -12.52 18.60 14.10
N LYS A 56 -12.30 19.57 14.97
CA LYS A 56 -13.21 20.68 15.22
C LYS A 56 -12.41 21.99 15.19
N ALA A 57 -12.70 22.84 14.20
CA ALA A 57 -12.04 24.12 14.07
C ALA A 57 -12.29 25.00 15.29
N PHE A 58 -11.22 25.65 15.77
CA PHE A 58 -11.28 26.69 16.80
C PHE A 58 -10.01 27.54 16.73
N HIS A 59 -10.04 28.71 17.35
CA HIS A 59 -8.86 29.58 17.43
C HIS A 59 -7.72 28.87 18.18
N SER A 60 -6.51 28.87 17.63
CA SER A 60 -5.37 28.13 18.18
C SER A 60 -4.92 28.59 19.57
N GLY A 61 -5.29 29.79 19.99
CA GLY A 61 -5.05 30.28 21.34
C GLY A 61 -5.96 29.66 22.42
N TYR A 62 -6.98 28.91 22.03
CA TYR A 62 -7.94 28.24 22.92
C TYR A 62 -8.16 26.80 22.49
N PRO A 63 -7.11 25.96 22.51
CA PRO A 63 -7.15 24.63 21.93
C PRO A 63 -8.13 23.68 22.63
N GLU A 64 -8.50 23.98 23.88
CA GLU A 64 -9.46 23.20 24.67
C GLU A 64 -10.90 23.23 24.12
N HIS A 65 -11.22 24.17 23.22
CA HIS A 65 -12.54 24.31 22.60
C HIS A 65 -12.65 23.64 21.23
N GLY A 66 -11.54 23.12 20.70
CA GLY A 66 -11.48 22.47 19.40
C GLY A 66 -10.73 21.14 19.41
N THR A 67 -10.54 20.57 18.24
CA THR A 67 -9.74 19.37 18.03
C THR A 67 -9.00 19.51 16.72
N SER A 68 -7.68 19.44 16.75
CA SER A 68 -6.88 19.52 15.52
C SER A 68 -6.82 18.15 14.83
N ALA A 69 -7.24 18.06 13.57
CA ALA A 69 -7.07 16.87 12.75
C ALA A 69 -5.58 16.52 12.54
N VAL A 70 -4.68 17.52 12.60
CA VAL A 70 -3.23 17.31 12.54
C VAL A 70 -2.73 16.57 13.79
N ASN A 71 -3.28 16.89 14.97
CA ASN A 71 -2.93 16.14 16.20
C ASN A 71 -3.44 14.71 16.14
N LEU A 72 -4.67 14.48 15.67
CA LEU A 72 -5.20 13.13 15.46
C LEU A 72 -4.33 12.30 14.50
N PHE A 73 -3.87 12.91 13.41
CA PHE A 73 -2.92 12.28 12.49
C PHE A 73 -1.58 11.97 13.18
N ASN A 74 -1.05 12.88 14.00
CA ASN A 74 0.20 12.63 14.72
C ASN A 74 0.06 11.43 15.68
N ASP A 75 -1.06 11.35 16.42
CA ASP A 75 -1.34 10.23 17.32
C ASP A 75 -1.47 8.91 16.55
N PHE A 76 -2.16 8.93 15.42
CA PHE A 76 -2.22 7.80 14.49
C PHE A 76 -0.83 7.38 14.02
N MET A 77 0.04 8.32 13.64
CA MET A 77 1.39 8.03 13.19
C MET A 77 2.26 7.44 14.29
N ASN A 78 2.12 7.92 15.52
CA ASN A 78 2.83 7.38 16.67
C ASN A 78 2.38 5.93 16.95
N ALA A 79 1.08 5.68 16.90
CA ALA A 79 0.54 4.34 17.04
C ALA A 79 1.01 3.41 15.91
N LEU A 80 0.99 3.85 14.66
CA LEU A 80 1.44 3.05 13.52
C LEU A 80 2.93 2.69 13.62
N ARG A 81 3.77 3.63 14.05
CA ARG A 81 5.22 3.39 14.26
C ARG A 81 5.51 2.38 15.36
N SER A 82 4.63 2.25 16.34
CA SER A 82 4.79 1.29 17.44
C SER A 82 4.44 -0.15 17.07
N ILE A 83 3.83 -0.36 15.90
CA ILE A 83 3.43 -1.69 15.45
C ILE A 83 4.60 -2.41 14.83
N VAL A 84 4.85 -3.61 15.32
CA VAL A 84 5.83 -4.54 14.76
C VAL A 84 5.09 -5.55 13.90
N PHE A 85 5.31 -5.48 12.60
CA PHE A 85 4.80 -6.48 11.66
C PHE A 85 5.74 -7.69 11.63
N PRO A 86 5.22 -8.91 11.44
CA PRO A 86 6.06 -10.09 11.30
C PRO A 86 6.98 -9.96 10.09
N SER A 87 8.18 -10.50 10.22
CA SER A 87 9.14 -10.64 9.12
C SER A 87 8.86 -11.93 8.38
N ASP A 88 8.98 -11.86 7.07
CA ASP A 88 8.89 -13.01 6.17
C ASP A 88 10.30 -13.47 5.78
N ASP A 89 10.53 -14.76 5.72
CA ASP A 89 11.87 -15.32 5.45
C ASP A 89 12.39 -15.03 4.03
N ILE A 90 11.47 -14.82 3.09
CA ILE A 90 11.81 -14.55 1.67
C ILE A 90 11.75 -13.06 1.38
N LEU A 91 10.67 -12.40 1.82
CA LEU A 91 10.37 -11.00 1.48
C LEU A 91 10.89 -10.00 2.52
N GLY A 92 11.35 -10.49 3.68
CA GLY A 92 11.83 -9.63 4.77
C GLY A 92 10.70 -8.86 5.45
N ASN A 93 10.97 -7.61 5.82
CA ASN A 93 10.04 -6.79 6.61
C ASN A 93 8.97 -6.13 5.76
N THR A 94 7.78 -6.00 6.32
CA THR A 94 6.75 -5.08 5.83
C THR A 94 7.25 -3.64 5.92
N THR A 95 7.04 -2.88 4.86
CA THR A 95 7.37 -1.45 4.83
C THR A 95 6.14 -0.61 4.52
N TRP A 96 6.15 0.65 4.91
CA TRP A 96 5.06 1.57 4.62
C TRP A 96 5.56 3.01 4.41
N ASN A 97 4.74 3.79 3.74
CA ASN A 97 5.02 5.19 3.42
C ASN A 97 3.72 6.01 3.44
N ILE A 98 3.84 7.30 3.74
CA ILE A 98 2.77 8.28 3.53
C ILE A 98 2.97 8.90 2.15
N GLY A 99 2.21 8.44 1.18
CA GLY A 99 2.33 8.89 -0.22
C GLY A 99 1.60 10.21 -0.51
N ARG A 100 0.67 10.61 0.34
CA ARG A 100 -0.08 11.85 0.24
C ARG A 100 -0.47 12.32 1.62
N LEU A 101 -0.35 13.63 1.84
CA LEU A 101 -0.80 14.31 3.06
C LEU A 101 -1.40 15.66 2.65
N SER A 102 -2.60 15.95 3.11
CA SER A 102 -3.29 17.20 2.81
C SER A 102 -4.06 17.69 4.02
N SER A 103 -3.78 18.92 4.43
CA SER A 103 -4.56 19.68 5.40
C SER A 103 -4.32 21.16 5.08
N ASP A 104 -5.37 21.87 4.70
CA ASP A 104 -5.30 23.27 4.30
C ASP A 104 -6.25 24.10 5.17
N ASN A 105 -5.66 24.92 6.05
CA ASN A 105 -6.39 25.82 6.92
C ASN A 105 -5.51 27.00 7.37
N PRO A 106 -6.08 28.13 7.79
CA PRO A 106 -5.32 29.23 8.38
C PRO A 106 -4.49 28.78 9.59
N GLN A 107 -3.26 29.28 9.70
CA GLN A 107 -2.31 28.88 10.74
C GLN A 107 -2.77 29.13 12.18
N ASN A 108 -3.70 30.06 12.38
CA ASN A 108 -4.25 30.43 13.71
C ASN A 108 -5.54 29.65 14.05
N ILE A 109 -5.92 28.67 13.24
CA ILE A 109 -7.11 27.83 13.45
C ILE A 109 -6.68 26.37 13.59
N LEU A 110 -7.25 25.66 14.55
CA LEU A 110 -7.09 24.20 14.64
C LEU A 110 -7.66 23.55 13.38
N SER A 111 -6.89 22.68 12.75
CA SER A 111 -7.29 22.04 11.50
C SER A 111 -8.56 21.21 11.69
N PRO A 112 -9.64 21.47 10.96
CA PRO A 112 -10.86 20.67 11.02
C PRO A 112 -10.77 19.38 10.25
N GLU A 113 -9.82 19.27 9.31
CA GLU A 113 -9.72 18.13 8.41
C GLU A 113 -8.26 17.85 8.01
N LEU A 114 -7.92 16.59 7.93
CA LEU A 114 -6.68 16.13 7.34
C LEU A 114 -6.93 14.80 6.62
N THR A 115 -6.43 14.67 5.41
CA THR A 115 -6.45 13.41 4.65
C THR A 115 -5.02 12.94 4.41
N CYS A 116 -4.75 11.67 4.64
CA CYS A 116 -3.50 11.05 4.25
C CYS A 116 -3.74 9.75 3.49
N ARG A 117 -2.75 9.34 2.70
CA ARG A 117 -2.71 8.04 2.04
C ARG A 117 -1.53 7.25 2.56
N VAL A 118 -1.82 6.15 3.22
CA VAL A 118 -0.82 5.19 3.72
C VAL A 118 -0.70 4.06 2.71
N TYR A 119 0.52 3.76 2.31
CA TYR A 119 0.83 2.72 1.36
C TYR A 119 1.76 1.70 1.99
N PHE A 120 1.37 0.44 1.97
CA PHE A 120 2.14 -0.67 2.51
C PHE A 120 2.69 -1.55 1.39
N ARG A 121 3.88 -2.07 1.62
CA ARG A 121 4.43 -3.23 0.95
C ARG A 121 4.36 -4.39 1.93
N THR A 122 3.43 -5.31 1.66
CA THR A 122 3.11 -6.43 2.55
C THR A 122 3.90 -7.67 2.19
N THR A 123 3.96 -8.61 3.13
CA THR A 123 4.52 -9.95 2.95
C THR A 123 3.43 -10.99 3.17
N PHE A 124 3.70 -12.27 2.94
CA PHE A 124 2.74 -13.33 3.22
C PHE A 124 2.26 -13.32 4.66
N GLU A 125 3.19 -13.08 5.60
CA GLU A 125 2.93 -13.09 7.03
C GLU A 125 2.16 -11.85 7.52
N SER A 126 2.26 -10.73 6.82
CA SER A 126 1.71 -9.45 7.28
C SER A 126 0.47 -8.96 6.52
N ASP A 127 0.11 -9.58 5.41
CA ASP A 127 -0.88 -9.03 4.49
C ASP A 127 -2.27 -8.85 5.15
N GLU A 128 -2.74 -9.86 5.86
CA GLU A 128 -3.99 -9.78 6.61
C GLU A 128 -3.87 -8.89 7.85
N MET A 129 -2.74 -8.98 8.56
CA MET A 129 -2.49 -8.18 9.76
C MET A 129 -2.54 -6.68 9.46
N VAL A 130 -1.97 -6.23 8.35
CA VAL A 130 -2.03 -4.82 7.92
C VAL A 130 -3.47 -4.34 7.79
N CYS A 131 -4.34 -5.13 7.16
CA CYS A 131 -5.75 -4.77 7.03
C CYS A 131 -6.45 -4.65 8.40
N ASN A 132 -6.20 -5.60 9.29
CA ASN A 132 -6.81 -5.62 10.62
C ASN A 132 -6.30 -4.47 11.49
N VAL A 133 -5.00 -4.21 11.47
CA VAL A 133 -4.37 -3.07 12.17
C VAL A 133 -5.00 -1.76 11.70
N MET A 134 -5.06 -1.52 10.40
CA MET A 134 -5.60 -0.27 9.86
C MET A 134 -7.08 -0.08 10.21
N LYS A 135 -7.88 -1.14 10.20
CA LYS A 135 -9.29 -1.07 10.63
C LYS A 135 -9.42 -0.73 12.12
N ASN A 136 -8.58 -1.32 12.95
CA ASN A 136 -8.64 -1.12 14.41
C ASN A 136 -8.10 0.26 14.83
N MET A 137 -7.14 0.81 14.08
CA MET A 137 -6.60 2.15 14.33
C MET A 137 -7.53 3.28 13.89
N ALA A 138 -8.50 3.00 13.03
CA ALA A 138 -9.52 3.96 12.66
C ALA A 138 -10.43 4.19 13.87
N GLY A 139 -10.09 5.19 14.69
CA GLY A 139 -10.91 5.63 15.81
C GLY A 139 -12.16 6.39 15.33
N PRO A 140 -13.04 6.82 16.25
CA PRO A 140 -14.31 7.46 15.91
C PRO A 140 -14.15 8.77 15.13
N GLN A 141 -13.00 9.40 15.18
CA GLN A 141 -12.67 10.66 14.48
C GLN A 141 -11.84 10.42 13.21
N ALA A 142 -11.53 9.18 12.88
CA ALA A 142 -10.84 8.81 11.66
C ALA A 142 -11.74 7.94 10.79
N ARG A 143 -11.91 8.34 9.55
CA ARG A 143 -12.62 7.55 8.54
C ARG A 143 -11.62 6.86 7.63
N LEU A 144 -11.62 5.53 7.68
CA LEU A 144 -10.80 4.72 6.81
C LEU A 144 -11.55 4.47 5.49
N ARG A 145 -10.95 4.88 4.39
CA ARG A 145 -11.37 4.45 3.06
C ARG A 145 -10.26 3.58 2.50
N PHE A 146 -10.62 2.37 2.08
CA PHE A 146 -9.72 1.63 1.21
C PHE A 146 -9.60 2.44 -0.08
N GLY A 147 -8.40 2.82 -0.44
CA GLY A 147 -8.12 3.35 -1.77
C GLY A 147 -8.72 2.37 -2.76
N ARG A 148 -9.19 2.83 -3.92
CA ARG A 148 -9.77 1.94 -4.95
C ARG A 148 -8.98 0.65 -4.94
N PRO A 149 -9.64 -0.52 -4.81
CA PRO A 149 -8.94 -1.77 -4.74
C PRO A 149 -8.18 -1.99 -6.05
N ARG A 150 -7.00 -1.48 -6.12
CA ARG A 150 -5.96 -2.16 -6.84
C ARG A 150 -5.54 -3.26 -5.88
N VAL A 151 -6.44 -4.21 -5.76
CA VAL A 151 -6.15 -5.45 -5.09
C VAL A 151 -5.20 -6.17 -6.01
N GLN A 152 -3.96 -5.86 -5.86
CA GLN A 152 -2.96 -6.87 -5.99
C GLN A 152 -2.93 -7.48 -4.61
N ASP A 153 -3.84 -8.42 -4.41
CA ASP A 153 -3.73 -9.34 -3.31
C ASP A 153 -2.35 -9.97 -3.45
N GLY A 154 -1.60 -9.90 -2.40
CA GLY A 154 -0.26 -10.38 -2.19
C GLY A 154 0.48 -11.02 -3.36
N SER A 155 1.71 -10.85 -3.37
CA SER A 155 2.71 -11.51 -4.17
C SER A 155 2.50 -13.01 -4.25
N ASP A 156 2.11 -13.49 -5.39
CA ASP A 156 1.67 -14.86 -5.56
C ASP A 156 2.70 -15.79 -6.14
N ILE A 157 3.97 -15.47 -6.09
CA ILE A 157 4.91 -16.27 -6.85
C ILE A 157 5.94 -16.90 -5.96
N VAL A 158 5.68 -18.13 -5.60
CA VAL A 158 6.72 -19.02 -5.16
C VAL A 158 7.18 -19.83 -6.36
N ALA A 159 8.25 -19.40 -6.96
CA ALA A 159 8.81 -20.08 -8.10
C ALA A 159 9.63 -21.30 -7.69
N LYS A 160 9.01 -22.34 -7.17
CA LYS A 160 9.68 -23.66 -7.04
C LYS A 160 10.15 -24.20 -8.39
N GLU A 161 9.48 -23.76 -9.45
CA GLU A 161 9.72 -24.24 -10.82
C GLU A 161 10.72 -23.39 -11.61
N VAL A 162 11.17 -22.26 -11.09
CA VAL A 162 12.18 -21.43 -11.77
C VAL A 162 13.63 -21.83 -11.46
N ALA A 163 13.88 -22.73 -10.53
CA ALA A 163 15.23 -23.18 -10.21
C ALA A 163 16.04 -23.66 -11.44
N PRO A 164 15.45 -24.34 -12.44
CA PRO A 164 16.17 -24.66 -13.69
C PRO A 164 16.59 -23.43 -14.49
N TRP A 165 15.77 -22.37 -14.49
CA TRP A 165 16.05 -21.13 -15.23
C TRP A 165 17.09 -20.27 -14.54
N GLN A 166 17.11 -20.25 -13.21
CA GLN A 166 18.15 -19.56 -12.44
C GLN A 166 19.56 -20.09 -12.70
N LYS A 167 19.68 -21.35 -13.09
CA LYS A 167 20.98 -21.93 -13.47
C LYS A 167 21.41 -21.61 -14.90
N ALA A 168 20.50 -21.15 -15.72
CA ALA A 168 20.76 -20.81 -17.12
C ALA A 168 21.14 -19.34 -17.32
N MET A 169 20.97 -18.52 -16.32
CA MET A 169 21.37 -17.11 -16.27
C MET A 169 22.63 -16.91 -15.45
#